data_f53edb27c6b0aa219c089e12ada0b779
#
_entry.id   f53edb27c6b0aa219c089e12ada0b779
#
_cell.length_a   1.000
_cell.length_b   1.000
_cell.length_c   1.000
_cell.angle_alpha   90.00
_cell.angle_beta   90.00
_cell.angle_gamma   90.00
#
_symmetry.space_group_name_H-M   'P 1'
#
loop_
_entity.id
_entity.type
_entity.pdbx_description
1 polymer ?
#
loop_
_entity_poly.entity_id
_entity_poly.type
_entity_poly.pdbx_seq_one_letter_code
_entity_poly.pdbx_strand_id
1 'polypeptide(L)'
;MSNRTSVTLQTACRPVELELESPFASLEQWSSALDLRALRDRFGSCVWIVSAAQLRANFDEWARLAGAAERVCFPVKANPSPAVLELLASFGARAECASPAEILLARLAGFASDRIVYGSPAPDLDVAWRVYREGGTVVADSAEMLRALDARATNQRASACAGRILVRVNPSIDIRYRRSESWSELTSHARKTGKFGVASEELTDLLRTLQSIHVSGLHAHVGTQMDHAEPFVALARHLGQLASDIEHSTRHRIEVLDLGGGLGIPFTENDLFPSIRALGRALAPELTSRFEHWFEPGHALVGNAVALLGTITAVKSTRGVRWAIADIGTDQLAKVTLLNWHHRMLGPDGEALPTSGPDALGGPLCFSGDTLLPATDVSRLEVGDPVLVQHTGAYCAALASTFNGRRSGGTVVVAEDGSIHRISEPAAALDEPLARSHAWSTTPAVSGVTTTLEPGATRTLDAGAIAALSSRVLREDLCEERWDYRSATAVGARSYEFELDVRSPVGFVSMPLAIRLAGDAAIVAVLSVLGHATKAFPVWGTSLDLQMPRQVSTSRPVRVRIDVSHAATRSKAQAKHLAVRFGLWNEGEAGPSATGSLEIMFDESPAPKA
;
A
#
# COMPACT_ATOMS: atom_id res chain seq x y z
N MET A 1 20.26 17.81 -46.57
CA MET A 1 19.09 18.60 -46.17
C MET A 1 17.86 17.76 -46.44
N SER A 2 17.42 17.05 -45.44
CA SER A 2 16.25 16.16 -45.50
C SER A 2 15.20 16.74 -44.60
N ASN A 3 14.10 17.23 -45.19
CA ASN A 3 12.91 17.72 -44.50
C ASN A 3 12.27 16.59 -43.70
N ARG A 4 12.45 16.61 -42.38
CA ARG A 4 11.60 15.84 -41.46
C ARG A 4 10.39 16.69 -41.15
N THR A 5 9.26 16.35 -41.75
CA THR A 5 7.94 16.92 -41.44
C THR A 5 7.50 16.39 -40.08
N SER A 6 7.51 17.24 -39.07
CA SER A 6 6.87 16.95 -37.78
C SER A 6 5.36 16.95 -37.98
N VAL A 7 4.74 15.78 -37.91
CA VAL A 7 3.29 15.64 -37.90
C VAL A 7 2.78 15.99 -36.50
N THR A 8 2.36 17.22 -36.32
CA THR A 8 1.58 17.61 -35.16
C THR A 8 0.15 17.12 -35.41
N LEU A 9 -0.26 16.07 -34.71
CA LEU A 9 -1.66 15.60 -34.73
C LEU A 9 -2.57 16.61 -34.05
N GLN A 10 -2.97 17.64 -34.78
CA GLN A 10 -4.17 18.42 -34.45
C GLN A 10 -5.38 17.66 -34.99
N THR A 11 -5.84 16.64 -34.30
CA THR A 11 -7.15 16.05 -34.57
C THR A 11 -8.19 16.84 -33.79
N ALA A 12 -8.91 17.73 -34.49
CA ALA A 12 -10.16 18.30 -34.00
C ALA A 12 -11.19 17.16 -33.85
N CYS A 13 -11.22 16.53 -32.68
CA CYS A 13 -12.32 15.66 -32.30
C CYS A 13 -13.57 16.53 -32.15
N ARG A 14 -14.67 16.14 -32.82
CA ARG A 14 -16.00 16.71 -32.49
C ARG A 14 -16.24 16.42 -31.00
N PRO A 15 -16.71 17.44 -30.23
CA PRO A 15 -17.05 17.19 -28.84
C PRO A 15 -18.15 16.12 -28.80
N VAL A 16 -17.87 15.00 -28.15
CA VAL A 16 -18.90 14.03 -27.79
C VAL A 16 -19.68 14.69 -26.67
N GLU A 17 -20.90 15.13 -26.91
CA GLU A 17 -21.82 15.57 -25.86
C GLU A 17 -22.14 14.35 -24.99
N LEU A 18 -21.40 14.22 -23.90
CA LEU A 18 -21.68 13.24 -22.86
C LEU A 18 -22.76 13.83 -21.95
N GLU A 19 -23.80 13.05 -21.69
CA GLU A 19 -24.72 13.34 -20.60
C GLU A 19 -23.88 13.34 -19.30
N LEU A 20 -23.63 14.55 -18.79
CA LEU A 20 -23.01 14.76 -17.49
C LEU A 20 -24.11 14.53 -16.46
N GLU A 21 -24.20 13.31 -15.96
CA GLU A 21 -25.03 13.03 -14.80
C GLU A 21 -24.38 13.71 -13.61
N SER A 22 -25.15 14.45 -12.79
CA SER A 22 -24.68 14.86 -11.48
C SER A 22 -24.53 13.60 -10.64
N PRO A 23 -23.32 13.12 -10.39
CA PRO A 23 -23.14 11.83 -9.71
C PRO A 23 -23.48 11.90 -8.22
N PHE A 24 -23.75 13.11 -7.67
CA PHE A 24 -24.07 13.29 -6.25
C PHE A 24 -25.35 12.57 -5.81
N ALA A 25 -26.39 12.56 -6.62
CA ALA A 25 -27.70 11.99 -6.22
C ALA A 25 -27.65 10.48 -5.91
N SER A 26 -26.72 9.73 -6.51
CA SER A 26 -26.54 8.30 -6.23
C SER A 26 -25.38 8.01 -5.26
N LEU A 27 -24.41 8.93 -5.14
CA LEU A 27 -23.18 8.75 -4.36
C LEU A 27 -23.33 9.14 -2.88
N GLU A 28 -24.35 9.93 -2.55
CA GLU A 28 -24.60 10.43 -1.18
C GLU A 28 -25.29 9.42 -0.27
N GLN A 29 -26.05 8.48 -0.86
CA GLN A 29 -27.06 7.73 -0.12
C GLN A 29 -26.50 6.90 1.04
N TRP A 30 -25.35 6.25 0.88
CA TRP A 30 -24.84 5.37 1.95
C TRP A 30 -24.28 6.17 3.14
N SER A 31 -23.53 7.24 2.90
CA SER A 31 -22.86 7.99 3.97
C SER A 31 -23.79 8.98 4.66
N SER A 32 -24.80 9.51 3.97
CA SER A 32 -25.83 10.36 4.56
C SER A 32 -26.84 9.57 5.41
N ALA A 33 -26.94 8.26 5.21
CA ALA A 33 -27.78 7.38 6.02
C ALA A 33 -27.12 6.92 7.34
N LEU A 34 -25.87 7.30 7.60
CA LEU A 34 -25.14 6.89 8.79
C LEU A 34 -25.56 7.71 10.02
N ASP A 35 -25.77 7.04 11.14
CA ASP A 35 -25.86 7.71 12.45
C ASP A 35 -24.44 8.07 12.93
N LEU A 36 -24.03 9.31 12.65
CA LEU A 36 -22.67 9.77 12.93
C LEU A 36 -22.36 9.81 14.44
N ARG A 37 -23.36 10.07 15.29
CA ARG A 37 -23.19 10.09 16.75
C ARG A 37 -22.98 8.67 17.28
N ALA A 38 -23.81 7.72 16.85
CA ALA A 38 -23.65 6.31 17.23
C ALA A 38 -22.31 5.73 16.74
N LEU A 39 -21.85 6.09 15.54
CA LEU A 39 -20.55 5.66 15.01
C LEU A 39 -19.39 6.23 15.83
N ARG A 40 -19.42 7.53 16.16
CA ARG A 40 -18.42 8.16 17.01
C ARG A 40 -18.38 7.51 18.39
N ASP A 41 -19.53 7.30 19.02
CA ASP A 41 -19.63 6.74 20.37
C ASP A 41 -19.12 5.29 20.41
N ARG A 42 -19.34 4.53 19.34
CA ARG A 42 -18.91 3.13 19.26
C ARG A 42 -17.45 2.97 18.85
N PHE A 43 -16.96 3.75 17.89
CA PHE A 43 -15.67 3.54 17.25
C PHE A 43 -14.65 4.64 17.54
N GLY A 44 -15.05 5.72 18.20
CA GLY A 44 -14.21 6.88 18.43
C GLY A 44 -14.18 7.82 17.24
N SER A 45 -13.16 8.67 17.21
CA SER A 45 -12.96 9.68 16.18
C SER A 45 -11.70 9.41 15.37
N CYS A 46 -11.55 10.15 14.25
CA CYS A 46 -10.55 9.91 13.23
C CYS A 46 -10.66 8.47 12.69
N VAL A 47 -11.81 8.15 12.10
CA VAL A 47 -12.12 6.79 11.62
C VAL A 47 -12.47 6.82 10.15
N TRP A 48 -11.75 6.01 9.36
CA TRP A 48 -12.08 5.74 7.96
C TRP A 48 -13.23 4.75 7.88
N ILE A 49 -14.31 5.13 7.22
CA ILE A 49 -15.51 4.30 7.04
C ILE A 49 -15.55 3.84 5.59
N VAL A 50 -15.44 2.54 5.36
CA VAL A 50 -15.46 1.92 4.03
C VAL A 50 -16.82 1.29 3.79
N SER A 51 -17.50 1.66 2.71
CA SER A 51 -18.73 0.99 2.25
C SER A 51 -18.38 -0.13 1.28
N ALA A 52 -18.56 -1.38 1.69
CA ALA A 52 -18.34 -2.54 0.84
C ALA A 52 -19.32 -2.56 -0.35
N ALA A 53 -20.58 -2.18 -0.13
CA ALA A 53 -21.60 -2.13 -1.17
C ALA A 53 -21.27 -1.09 -2.26
N GLN A 54 -20.83 0.12 -1.85
CA GLN A 54 -20.46 1.16 -2.82
C GLN A 54 -19.20 0.75 -3.59
N LEU A 55 -18.21 0.17 -2.91
CA LEU A 55 -16.98 -0.32 -3.56
C LEU A 55 -17.31 -1.42 -4.57
N ARG A 56 -18.20 -2.36 -4.21
CA ARG A 56 -18.71 -3.40 -5.12
C ARG A 56 -19.38 -2.80 -6.34
N ALA A 57 -20.30 -1.87 -6.14
CA ALA A 57 -21.03 -1.23 -7.24
C ALA A 57 -20.09 -0.53 -8.24
N ASN A 58 -19.10 0.20 -7.74
CA ASN A 58 -18.10 0.84 -8.58
C ASN A 58 -17.26 -0.20 -9.33
N PHE A 59 -16.81 -1.25 -8.64
CA PHE A 59 -16.01 -2.32 -9.23
C PHE A 59 -16.77 -3.03 -10.36
N ASP A 60 -18.03 -3.36 -10.16
CA ASP A 60 -18.87 -4.04 -11.15
C ASP A 60 -19.08 -3.20 -12.41
N GLU A 61 -19.13 -1.86 -12.27
CA GLU A 61 -19.19 -0.96 -13.44
C GLU A 61 -17.87 -0.97 -14.22
N TRP A 62 -16.73 -0.92 -13.52
CA TRP A 62 -15.41 -1.02 -14.17
C TRP A 62 -15.18 -2.39 -14.78
N ALA A 63 -15.54 -3.48 -14.10
CA ALA A 63 -15.43 -4.84 -14.63
C ALA A 63 -16.29 -5.03 -15.89
N ARG A 64 -17.48 -4.42 -15.93
CA ARG A 64 -18.35 -4.43 -17.10
C ARG A 64 -17.73 -3.66 -18.27
N LEU A 65 -17.13 -2.49 -18.01
CA LEU A 65 -16.41 -1.73 -19.03
C LEU A 65 -15.20 -2.49 -19.57
N ALA A 66 -14.41 -3.08 -18.69
CA ALA A 66 -13.20 -3.86 -19.04
C ALA A 66 -13.55 -5.23 -19.68
N GLY A 67 -14.78 -5.69 -19.54
CA GLY A 67 -15.25 -6.98 -20.01
C GLY A 67 -14.91 -8.17 -19.11
N ALA A 68 -14.13 -7.96 -18.03
CA ALA A 68 -13.80 -8.98 -17.02
C ALA A 68 -13.25 -8.33 -15.74
N ALA A 69 -13.49 -8.98 -14.59
CA ALA A 69 -13.02 -8.51 -13.28
C ALA A 69 -11.49 -8.36 -13.21
N GLU A 70 -10.77 -9.32 -13.76
CA GLU A 70 -9.30 -9.36 -13.80
C GLU A 70 -8.65 -8.33 -14.72
N ARG A 71 -9.44 -7.54 -15.44
CA ARG A 71 -8.94 -6.42 -16.26
C ARG A 71 -9.03 -5.08 -15.54
N VAL A 72 -9.55 -5.09 -14.31
CA VAL A 72 -9.52 -3.95 -13.39
C VAL A 72 -8.31 -4.10 -12.49
N CYS A 73 -7.31 -3.22 -12.67
CA CYS A 73 -6.07 -3.21 -11.91
C CYS A 73 -6.13 -2.08 -10.88
N PHE A 74 -6.35 -2.40 -9.61
CA PHE A 74 -6.45 -1.36 -8.58
C PHE A 74 -5.08 -0.81 -8.21
N PRO A 75 -4.83 0.50 -8.36
CA PRO A 75 -3.58 1.11 -7.91
C PRO A 75 -3.54 1.18 -6.38
N VAL A 76 -2.70 0.34 -5.76
CA VAL A 76 -2.57 0.25 -4.28
C VAL A 76 -2.27 1.61 -3.67
N LYS A 77 -1.48 2.44 -4.35
CA LYS A 77 -1.18 3.84 -3.97
C LYS A 77 -2.43 4.72 -3.77
N ALA A 78 -3.58 4.37 -4.35
CA ALA A 78 -4.81 5.13 -4.15
C ALA A 78 -5.38 4.90 -2.75
N ASN A 79 -5.36 3.66 -2.27
CA ASN A 79 -5.76 3.32 -0.91
C ASN A 79 -5.11 2.00 -0.45
N PRO A 80 -4.05 2.04 0.37
CA PRO A 80 -3.34 0.85 0.82
C PRO A 80 -4.02 0.15 2.02
N SER A 81 -5.23 0.56 2.42
CA SER A 81 -5.94 -0.05 3.54
C SER A 81 -6.19 -1.55 3.29
N PRO A 82 -5.80 -2.43 4.22
CA PRO A 82 -6.08 -3.87 4.10
C PRO A 82 -7.54 -4.17 3.82
N ALA A 83 -8.47 -3.46 4.46
CA ALA A 83 -9.91 -3.65 4.26
C ALA A 83 -10.34 -3.40 2.80
N VAL A 84 -9.81 -2.36 2.16
CA VAL A 84 -10.10 -2.07 0.74
C VAL A 84 -9.45 -3.11 -0.16
N LEU A 85 -8.21 -3.48 0.12
CA LEU A 85 -7.46 -4.45 -0.68
C LEU A 85 -8.08 -5.85 -0.62
N GLU A 86 -8.49 -6.32 0.57
CA GLU A 86 -9.16 -7.61 0.76
C GLU A 86 -10.49 -7.69 0.00
N LEU A 87 -11.30 -6.62 0.07
CA LEU A 87 -12.54 -6.54 -0.71
C LEU A 87 -12.26 -6.64 -2.21
N LEU A 88 -11.31 -5.84 -2.74
CA LEU A 88 -10.99 -5.84 -4.17
C LEU A 88 -10.38 -7.16 -4.64
N ALA A 89 -9.55 -7.80 -3.81
CA ALA A 89 -9.05 -9.14 -4.09
C ALA A 89 -10.20 -10.15 -4.20
N SER A 90 -11.17 -10.10 -3.27
CA SER A 90 -12.36 -10.96 -3.29
C SER A 90 -13.26 -10.72 -4.50
N PHE A 91 -13.23 -9.50 -5.07
CA PHE A 91 -13.96 -9.14 -6.28
C PHE A 91 -13.28 -9.64 -7.56
N GLY A 92 -12.03 -10.09 -7.47
CA GLY A 92 -11.27 -10.61 -8.61
C GLY A 92 -10.41 -9.56 -9.32
N ALA A 93 -10.16 -8.40 -8.72
CA ALA A 93 -9.26 -7.37 -9.24
C ALA A 93 -7.82 -7.86 -9.39
N ARG A 94 -7.01 -7.11 -10.13
CA ARG A 94 -5.54 -7.08 -10.02
C ARG A 94 -5.11 -5.95 -9.10
N ALA A 95 -3.91 -6.07 -8.53
CA ALA A 95 -3.26 -5.00 -7.77
C ALA A 95 -2.13 -4.38 -8.60
N GLU A 96 -2.24 -3.08 -8.94
CA GLU A 96 -1.13 -2.32 -9.51
C GLU A 96 -0.31 -1.74 -8.35
N CYS A 97 0.97 -2.13 -8.30
CA CYS A 97 1.89 -1.85 -7.21
C CYS A 97 3.09 -1.05 -7.74
N ALA A 98 3.41 0.06 -7.08
CA ALA A 98 4.54 0.92 -7.41
C ALA A 98 5.78 0.66 -6.54
N SER A 99 5.69 -0.23 -5.55
CA SER A 99 6.79 -0.55 -4.65
C SER A 99 6.74 -1.99 -4.13
N PRO A 100 7.88 -2.53 -3.63
CA PRO A 100 7.89 -3.83 -2.96
C PRO A 100 6.94 -3.92 -1.76
N ALA A 101 6.77 -2.81 -1.03
CA ALA A 101 5.85 -2.74 0.11
C ALA A 101 4.38 -2.89 -0.33
N GLU A 102 3.98 -2.27 -1.43
CA GLU A 102 2.64 -2.42 -1.98
C GLU A 102 2.38 -3.85 -2.49
N ILE A 103 3.39 -4.52 -3.07
CA ILE A 103 3.28 -5.94 -3.44
C ILE A 103 3.03 -6.79 -2.20
N LEU A 104 3.75 -6.53 -1.11
CA LEU A 104 3.54 -7.26 0.14
C LEU A 104 2.13 -7.04 0.68
N LEU A 105 1.66 -5.80 0.71
CA LEU A 105 0.29 -5.47 1.15
C LEU A 105 -0.76 -6.17 0.29
N ALA A 106 -0.60 -6.17 -1.04
CA ALA A 106 -1.51 -6.84 -1.95
C ALA A 106 -1.55 -8.36 -1.69
N ARG A 107 -0.39 -9.01 -1.50
CA ARG A 107 -0.32 -10.43 -1.17
C ARG A 107 -0.98 -10.75 0.18
N LEU A 108 -0.73 -9.93 1.19
CA LEU A 108 -1.38 -10.07 2.51
C LEU A 108 -2.91 -9.93 2.42
N ALA A 109 -3.39 -9.10 1.52
CA ALA A 109 -4.81 -8.92 1.24
C ALA A 109 -5.42 -10.03 0.36
N GLY A 110 -4.63 -11.01 -0.09
CA GLY A 110 -5.12 -12.19 -0.81
C GLY A 110 -5.02 -12.11 -2.34
N PHE A 111 -4.34 -11.12 -2.92
CA PHE A 111 -4.07 -11.13 -4.35
C PHE A 111 -3.08 -12.24 -4.70
N ALA A 112 -3.43 -13.10 -5.64
CA ALA A 112 -2.55 -14.14 -6.17
C ALA A 112 -1.39 -13.53 -6.98
N SER A 113 -0.27 -14.26 -7.13
CA SER A 113 0.93 -13.73 -7.78
C SER A 113 0.68 -13.29 -9.24
N ASP A 114 -0.16 -14.00 -9.97
CA ASP A 114 -0.57 -13.68 -11.35
C ASP A 114 -1.51 -12.46 -11.43
N ARG A 115 -2.02 -11.99 -10.30
CA ARG A 115 -2.85 -10.78 -10.16
C ARG A 115 -2.05 -9.53 -9.77
N ILE A 116 -0.75 -9.66 -9.57
CA ILE A 116 0.13 -8.51 -9.28
C ILE A 116 0.59 -7.88 -10.59
N VAL A 117 0.44 -6.57 -10.67
CA VAL A 117 1.02 -5.70 -11.71
C VAL A 117 2.05 -4.80 -11.04
N TYR A 118 3.31 -4.87 -11.45
CA TYR A 118 4.37 -4.05 -10.86
C TYR A 118 4.92 -3.06 -11.88
N GLY A 119 4.75 -1.78 -11.58
CA GLY A 119 5.29 -0.68 -12.39
C GLY A 119 5.77 0.47 -11.53
N SER A 120 7.00 0.95 -11.76
CA SER A 120 7.58 2.04 -10.99
C SER A 120 8.53 2.86 -11.87
N PRO A 121 8.57 4.22 -11.71
CA PRO A 121 9.60 5.04 -12.35
C PRO A 121 10.98 4.87 -11.71
N ALA A 122 11.06 4.23 -10.55
CA ALA A 122 12.31 3.83 -9.87
C ALA A 122 12.23 2.36 -9.49
N PRO A 123 12.32 1.43 -10.49
CA PRO A 123 12.04 0.02 -10.27
C PRO A 123 13.17 -0.68 -9.51
N ASP A 124 12.77 -1.59 -8.61
CA ASP A 124 13.66 -2.64 -8.13
C ASP A 124 13.63 -3.78 -9.17
N LEU A 125 14.75 -3.98 -9.86
CA LEU A 125 14.86 -4.98 -10.95
C LEU A 125 14.79 -6.43 -10.44
N ASP A 126 15.19 -6.70 -9.21
CA ASP A 126 15.08 -8.04 -8.62
C ASP A 126 13.64 -8.36 -8.29
N VAL A 127 12.90 -7.37 -7.77
CA VAL A 127 11.46 -7.48 -7.54
C VAL A 127 10.70 -7.61 -8.85
N ALA A 128 10.99 -6.77 -9.85
CA ALA A 128 10.38 -6.87 -11.18
C ALA A 128 10.56 -8.26 -11.79
N TRP A 129 11.79 -8.78 -11.75
CA TRP A 129 12.11 -10.10 -12.25
C TRP A 129 11.37 -11.22 -11.50
N ARG A 130 11.25 -11.09 -10.17
CA ARG A 130 10.49 -12.04 -9.34
C ARG A 130 9.02 -12.04 -9.70
N VAL A 131 8.38 -10.87 -9.77
CA VAL A 131 6.97 -10.73 -10.20
C VAL A 131 6.75 -11.41 -11.55
N TYR A 132 7.62 -11.15 -12.52
CA TYR A 132 7.56 -11.79 -13.83
C TYR A 132 7.67 -13.32 -13.74
N ARG A 133 8.62 -13.84 -12.96
CA ARG A 133 8.83 -15.27 -12.76
C ARG A 133 7.66 -15.97 -12.05
N GLU A 134 6.96 -15.27 -11.19
CA GLU A 134 5.81 -15.76 -10.44
C GLU A 134 4.49 -15.65 -11.22
N GLY A 135 4.53 -15.28 -12.49
CA GLY A 135 3.34 -15.19 -13.36
C GLY A 135 2.66 -13.82 -13.35
N GLY A 136 3.15 -12.86 -12.58
CA GLY A 136 2.63 -11.50 -12.54
C GLY A 136 2.99 -10.68 -13.77
N THR A 137 2.53 -9.44 -13.80
CA THR A 137 2.78 -8.50 -14.88
C THR A 137 3.78 -7.44 -14.44
N VAL A 138 4.75 -7.14 -15.29
CA VAL A 138 5.70 -6.05 -15.10
C VAL A 138 5.46 -4.96 -16.14
N VAL A 139 5.28 -3.72 -15.69
CA VAL A 139 5.18 -2.54 -16.54
C VAL A 139 6.53 -1.83 -16.54
N ALA A 140 7.28 -1.94 -17.62
CA ALA A 140 8.58 -1.29 -17.77
C ALA A 140 8.39 0.20 -18.08
N ASP A 141 8.86 1.07 -17.20
CA ASP A 141 8.70 2.53 -17.31
C ASP A 141 9.78 3.19 -18.17
N SER A 142 10.85 2.46 -18.54
CA SER A 142 11.97 3.02 -19.33
C SER A 142 12.62 1.99 -20.25
N ALA A 143 13.36 2.50 -21.24
CA ALA A 143 14.18 1.69 -22.14
C ALA A 143 15.27 0.91 -21.38
N GLU A 144 15.85 1.52 -20.37
CA GLU A 144 16.89 0.92 -19.52
C GLU A 144 16.34 -0.29 -18.76
N MET A 145 15.13 -0.17 -18.19
CA MET A 145 14.47 -1.28 -17.52
C MET A 145 14.21 -2.44 -18.48
N LEU A 146 13.72 -2.17 -19.68
CA LEU A 146 13.50 -3.22 -20.71
C LEU A 146 14.79 -3.94 -21.07
N ARG A 147 15.87 -3.19 -21.33
CA ARG A 147 17.17 -3.78 -21.65
C ARG A 147 17.74 -4.61 -20.50
N ALA A 148 17.56 -4.15 -19.26
CA ALA A 148 18.00 -4.88 -18.08
C ALA A 148 17.23 -6.21 -17.91
N LEU A 149 15.92 -6.21 -18.11
CA LEU A 149 15.10 -7.42 -18.10
C LEU A 149 15.48 -8.38 -19.23
N ASP A 150 15.76 -7.87 -20.43
CA ASP A 150 16.19 -8.66 -21.58
C ASP A 150 17.55 -9.34 -21.36
N ALA A 151 18.51 -8.59 -20.85
CA ALA A 151 19.83 -9.13 -20.48
C ALA A 151 19.71 -10.20 -19.38
N ARG A 152 18.82 -10.00 -18.41
CA ARG A 152 18.59 -10.98 -17.34
C ARG A 152 17.95 -12.27 -17.87
N ALA A 153 16.97 -12.15 -18.77
CA ALA A 153 16.35 -13.30 -19.43
C ALA A 153 17.37 -14.12 -20.24
N THR A 154 18.26 -13.44 -20.97
CA THR A 154 19.35 -14.06 -21.71
C THR A 154 20.27 -14.89 -20.82
N ASN A 155 20.71 -14.31 -19.69
CA ASN A 155 21.68 -14.93 -18.78
C ASN A 155 21.10 -16.11 -18.01
N GLN A 156 19.82 -16.12 -17.72
CA GLN A 156 19.21 -17.18 -16.87
C GLN A 156 18.65 -18.35 -17.68
N ARG A 157 18.81 -18.40 -19.03
CA ARG A 157 18.23 -19.43 -19.91
C ARG A 157 16.80 -19.74 -19.49
N ALA A 158 15.98 -18.70 -19.40
CA ALA A 158 14.67 -18.76 -18.78
C ALA A 158 13.77 -19.78 -19.49
N SER A 159 13.67 -20.97 -18.93
CA SER A 159 12.62 -21.92 -19.31
C SER A 159 11.29 -21.35 -18.84
N ALA A 160 10.35 -21.22 -19.76
CA ALA A 160 8.94 -20.87 -19.59
C ALA A 160 8.68 -19.84 -18.46
N CYS A 161 8.96 -18.57 -18.71
CA CYS A 161 8.47 -17.48 -17.87
C CYS A 161 6.96 -17.37 -18.02
N ALA A 162 6.23 -17.36 -16.91
CA ALA A 162 4.77 -17.41 -16.91
C ALA A 162 4.13 -16.01 -16.95
N GLY A 163 4.89 -14.93 -16.65
CA GLY A 163 4.37 -13.56 -16.52
C GLY A 163 4.30 -12.77 -17.83
N ARG A 164 3.81 -11.54 -17.73
CA ARG A 164 3.69 -10.59 -18.83
C ARG A 164 4.63 -9.41 -18.65
N ILE A 165 5.14 -8.85 -19.75
CA ILE A 165 5.87 -7.58 -19.77
C ILE A 165 5.09 -6.60 -20.63
N LEU A 166 4.67 -5.50 -20.03
CA LEU A 166 4.10 -4.35 -20.69
C LEU A 166 5.13 -3.22 -20.70
N VAL A 167 5.00 -2.29 -21.64
CA VAL A 167 5.80 -1.07 -21.68
C VAL A 167 4.91 0.11 -21.39
N ARG A 168 5.34 0.96 -20.48
CA ARG A 168 4.71 2.26 -20.30
C ARG A 168 5.12 3.19 -21.41
N VAL A 169 4.14 3.68 -22.13
CA VAL A 169 4.28 4.62 -23.24
C VAL A 169 4.00 6.03 -22.76
N ASN A 170 4.81 6.99 -23.19
CA ASN A 170 4.46 8.40 -23.11
C ASN A 170 3.90 8.85 -24.46
N PRO A 171 2.57 8.97 -24.58
CA PRO A 171 1.92 9.31 -25.85
C PRO A 171 1.94 10.82 -26.16
N SER A 172 2.54 11.65 -25.32
CA SER A 172 2.55 13.12 -25.45
C SER A 172 1.15 13.73 -25.60
N ILE A 173 0.19 13.24 -24.80
CA ILE A 173 -1.18 13.74 -24.76
C ILE A 173 -1.30 14.80 -23.65
N ASP A 174 -1.61 16.03 -24.01
CA ASP A 174 -1.88 17.09 -23.06
C ASP A 174 -3.35 17.06 -22.63
N ILE A 175 -3.58 17.08 -21.30
CA ILE A 175 -4.92 17.15 -20.72
C ILE A 175 -5.23 18.60 -20.39
N ARG A 176 -6.39 19.08 -20.86
CA ARG A 176 -6.95 20.38 -20.49
C ARG A 176 -8.18 20.16 -19.64
N TYR A 177 -8.05 20.43 -18.34
CA TYR A 177 -9.16 20.32 -17.41
C TYR A 177 -10.13 21.49 -17.61
N ARG A 178 -11.44 21.20 -17.58
CA ARG A 178 -12.50 22.21 -17.67
C ARG A 178 -12.52 23.15 -16.47
N ARG A 179 -12.03 22.66 -15.31
CA ARG A 179 -12.11 23.38 -14.03
C ARG A 179 -10.93 24.31 -13.75
N SER A 180 -9.72 23.98 -14.17
CA SER A 180 -8.52 24.77 -13.85
C SER A 180 -7.32 24.37 -14.70
N GLU A 181 -6.68 25.36 -15.33
CA GLU A 181 -5.42 25.13 -16.05
C GLU A 181 -4.24 24.77 -15.11
N SER A 182 -4.25 25.29 -13.87
CA SER A 182 -3.20 25.00 -12.90
C SER A 182 -3.13 23.55 -12.46
N TRP A 183 -4.24 22.81 -12.53
CA TRP A 183 -4.24 21.38 -12.20
C TRP A 183 -3.51 20.55 -13.25
N SER A 184 -3.53 20.95 -14.52
CA SER A 184 -2.88 20.21 -15.59
C SER A 184 -1.39 20.06 -15.38
N GLU A 185 -0.74 20.99 -14.67
CA GLU A 185 0.69 20.92 -14.39
C GLU A 185 1.08 19.83 -13.40
N LEU A 186 0.28 19.61 -12.38
CA LEU A 186 0.57 18.63 -11.32
C LEU A 186 -0.01 17.24 -11.62
N THR A 187 -1.08 17.17 -12.40
CA THR A 187 -1.89 15.95 -12.55
C THR A 187 -1.85 15.32 -13.94
N SER A 188 -1.23 15.98 -14.94
CA SER A 188 -0.98 15.40 -16.26
C SER A 188 0.31 14.57 -16.25
N HIS A 189 0.21 13.29 -16.58
CA HIS A 189 1.32 12.33 -16.51
C HIS A 189 1.96 12.01 -17.86
N ALA A 190 1.30 12.38 -18.98
CA ALA A 190 1.72 12.05 -20.32
C ALA A 190 2.18 13.29 -21.12
N ARG A 191 2.71 14.30 -20.45
CA ARG A 191 3.29 15.47 -21.11
C ARG A 191 4.54 15.07 -21.89
N LYS A 192 4.82 15.77 -23.00
CA LYS A 192 6.00 15.53 -23.85
C LYS A 192 7.32 15.43 -23.08
N THR A 193 7.49 16.24 -22.04
CA THR A 193 8.69 16.25 -21.16
C THR A 193 8.44 15.59 -19.81
N GLY A 194 7.38 14.78 -19.69
CA GLY A 194 7.07 14.03 -18.49
C GLY A 194 8.13 12.97 -18.17
N LYS A 195 8.29 12.66 -16.88
CA LYS A 195 9.28 11.68 -16.41
C LYS A 195 8.89 10.21 -16.64
N PHE A 196 7.68 9.94 -17.14
CA PHE A 196 7.12 8.61 -17.22
C PHE A 196 7.13 8.05 -18.64
N GLY A 197 7.50 6.78 -18.75
CA GLY A 197 7.34 5.99 -19.95
C GLY A 197 8.38 6.25 -21.04
N VAL A 198 8.34 5.40 -22.06
CA VAL A 198 9.13 5.52 -23.29
C VAL A 198 8.33 6.35 -24.30
N ALA A 199 8.96 7.27 -25.00
CA ALA A 199 8.31 8.05 -26.04
C ALA A 199 7.76 7.13 -27.14
N SER A 200 6.55 7.38 -27.63
CA SER A 200 5.89 6.54 -28.63
C SER A 200 6.75 6.33 -29.89
N GLU A 201 7.40 7.40 -30.34
CA GLU A 201 8.23 7.43 -31.54
C GLU A 201 9.52 6.61 -31.43
N GLU A 202 10.00 6.33 -30.21
CA GLU A 202 11.22 5.56 -29.95
C GLU A 202 10.95 4.08 -29.72
N LEU A 203 9.69 3.73 -29.42
CA LEU A 203 9.36 2.42 -28.88
C LEU A 203 9.61 1.28 -29.89
N THR A 204 9.20 1.44 -31.13
CA THR A 204 9.35 0.40 -32.16
C THR A 204 10.82 0.04 -32.38
N ASP A 205 11.70 1.03 -32.45
CA ASP A 205 13.14 0.79 -32.62
C ASP A 205 13.76 0.15 -31.39
N LEU A 206 13.35 0.57 -30.20
CA LEU A 206 13.76 -0.07 -28.94
C LEU A 206 13.37 -1.55 -28.93
N LEU A 207 12.13 -1.89 -29.27
CA LEU A 207 11.62 -3.26 -29.23
C LEU A 207 12.36 -4.19 -30.21
N ARG A 208 12.84 -3.68 -31.35
CA ARG A 208 13.68 -4.45 -32.30
C ARG A 208 15.01 -4.89 -31.69
N THR A 209 15.51 -4.18 -30.69
CA THR A 209 16.80 -4.49 -30.06
C THR A 209 16.72 -5.62 -29.02
N LEU A 210 15.53 -5.93 -28.53
CA LEU A 210 15.34 -6.95 -27.50
C LEU A 210 15.46 -8.36 -28.09
N GLN A 211 16.12 -9.27 -27.38
CA GLN A 211 16.44 -10.62 -27.88
C GLN A 211 15.68 -11.74 -27.15
N SER A 212 15.51 -11.61 -25.84
CA SER A 212 15.08 -12.70 -24.96
C SER A 212 13.73 -12.51 -24.34
N ILE A 213 13.29 -11.27 -24.08
CA ILE A 213 11.95 -11.00 -23.57
C ILE A 213 10.95 -10.74 -24.69
N HIS A 214 9.68 -11.02 -24.39
CA HIS A 214 8.56 -10.68 -25.24
C HIS A 214 7.71 -9.62 -24.57
N VAL A 215 7.52 -8.47 -25.23
CA VAL A 215 6.58 -7.44 -24.77
C VAL A 215 5.21 -7.81 -25.30
N SER A 216 4.28 -8.05 -24.40
CA SER A 216 2.92 -8.52 -24.68
C SER A 216 1.85 -7.45 -24.51
N GLY A 217 2.24 -6.23 -24.11
CA GLY A 217 1.25 -5.16 -23.95
C GLY A 217 1.86 -3.76 -23.86
N LEU A 218 0.99 -2.79 -24.03
CA LEU A 218 1.27 -1.37 -23.85
C LEU A 218 0.46 -0.83 -22.70
N HIS A 219 1.07 0.03 -21.90
CA HIS A 219 0.43 0.74 -20.80
C HIS A 219 0.61 2.25 -20.99
N ALA A 220 -0.39 3.04 -20.68
CA ALA A 220 -0.20 4.47 -20.50
C ALA A 220 -1.21 5.04 -19.50
N HIS A 221 -0.76 6.00 -18.72
CA HIS A 221 -1.59 6.73 -17.77
C HIS A 221 -1.44 8.23 -18.03
N VAL A 222 -2.51 8.86 -18.49
CA VAL A 222 -2.44 10.25 -18.99
C VAL A 222 -2.64 11.30 -17.91
N GLY A 223 -3.39 11.01 -16.86
CA GLY A 223 -3.61 11.98 -15.77
C GLY A 223 -4.56 11.50 -14.68
N THR A 224 -4.90 12.39 -13.75
CA THR A 224 -5.84 12.11 -12.65
C THR A 224 -6.92 13.18 -12.57
N GLN A 225 -8.08 12.84 -12.00
CA GLN A 225 -9.26 13.72 -11.89
C GLN A 225 -9.70 14.32 -13.23
N MET A 226 -9.64 13.52 -14.29
CA MET A 226 -10.11 13.92 -15.62
C MET A 226 -11.63 14.08 -15.61
N ASP A 227 -12.08 15.25 -16.06
CA ASP A 227 -13.48 15.68 -16.07
C ASP A 227 -14.16 15.53 -17.46
N HIS A 228 -13.51 14.77 -18.36
CA HIS A 228 -14.00 14.50 -19.71
C HIS A 228 -13.38 13.22 -20.27
N ALA A 229 -14.00 12.63 -21.29
CA ALA A 229 -13.60 11.32 -21.83
C ALA A 229 -12.58 11.39 -22.97
N GLU A 230 -12.41 12.56 -23.59
CA GLU A 230 -11.59 12.73 -24.79
C GLU A 230 -10.15 12.23 -24.63
N PRO A 231 -9.44 12.47 -23.51
CA PRO A 231 -8.08 11.95 -23.34
C PRO A 231 -8.02 10.42 -23.33
N PHE A 232 -9.03 9.75 -22.76
CA PHE A 232 -9.11 8.28 -22.79
C PHE A 232 -9.35 7.75 -24.19
N VAL A 233 -10.24 8.39 -24.96
CA VAL A 233 -10.51 7.99 -26.36
C VAL A 233 -9.27 8.20 -27.22
N ALA A 234 -8.60 9.35 -27.07
CA ALA A 234 -7.35 9.63 -27.78
C ALA A 234 -6.25 8.62 -27.43
N LEU A 235 -6.14 8.27 -26.14
CA LEU A 235 -5.19 7.26 -25.67
C LEU A 235 -5.48 5.88 -26.26
N ALA A 236 -6.73 5.41 -26.17
CA ALA A 236 -7.10 4.09 -26.68
C ALA A 236 -6.81 3.95 -28.18
N ARG A 237 -7.15 4.97 -28.96
CA ARG A 237 -6.84 5.03 -30.40
C ARG A 237 -5.33 5.01 -30.65
N HIS A 238 -4.58 5.83 -29.93
CA HIS A 238 -3.14 5.92 -30.08
C HIS A 238 -2.44 4.60 -29.77
N LEU A 239 -2.78 3.96 -28.65
CA LEU A 239 -2.20 2.66 -28.28
C LEU A 239 -2.60 1.54 -29.26
N GLY A 240 -3.84 1.54 -29.75
CA GLY A 240 -4.30 0.58 -30.76
C GLY A 240 -3.52 0.69 -32.08
N GLN A 241 -3.25 1.92 -32.54
CA GLN A 241 -2.43 2.16 -33.72
C GLN A 241 -0.97 1.74 -33.47
N LEU A 242 -0.37 2.17 -32.37
CA LEU A 242 1.00 1.84 -31.99
C LEU A 242 1.21 0.33 -31.87
N ALA A 243 0.25 -0.39 -31.27
CA ALA A 243 0.27 -1.85 -31.20
C ALA A 243 0.33 -2.50 -32.57
N SER A 244 -0.46 -2.00 -33.53
CA SER A 244 -0.45 -2.48 -34.92
C SER A 244 0.89 -2.22 -35.61
N ASP A 245 1.46 -1.03 -35.42
CA ASP A 245 2.76 -0.67 -36.02
C ASP A 245 3.91 -1.52 -35.45
N ILE A 246 3.89 -1.80 -34.14
CA ILE A 246 4.85 -2.68 -33.46
C ILE A 246 4.77 -4.09 -34.03
N GLU A 247 3.58 -4.68 -34.13
CA GLU A 247 3.42 -6.05 -34.66
C GLU A 247 3.83 -6.19 -36.10
N HIS A 248 3.62 -5.17 -36.94
CA HIS A 248 4.10 -5.18 -38.33
C HIS A 248 5.62 -5.06 -38.45
N SER A 249 6.26 -4.42 -37.49
CA SER A 249 7.67 -4.01 -37.59
C SER A 249 8.61 -4.83 -36.72
N THR A 250 8.09 -5.62 -35.80
CA THR A 250 8.86 -6.36 -34.79
C THR A 250 8.33 -7.79 -34.63
N ARG A 251 8.98 -8.60 -33.78
CA ARG A 251 8.51 -9.94 -33.41
C ARG A 251 7.52 -9.94 -32.21
N HIS A 252 7.25 -8.78 -31.66
CA HIS A 252 6.39 -8.66 -30.49
C HIS A 252 4.91 -8.70 -30.91
N ARG A 253 4.11 -9.41 -30.12
CA ARG A 253 2.66 -9.47 -30.27
C ARG A 253 2.03 -8.77 -29.08
N ILE A 254 1.22 -7.77 -29.35
CA ILE A 254 0.54 -6.98 -28.33
C ILE A 254 -0.84 -7.59 -28.06
N GLU A 255 -1.05 -8.05 -26.85
CA GLU A 255 -2.30 -8.68 -26.39
C GLU A 255 -3.07 -7.75 -25.46
N VAL A 256 -2.36 -6.91 -24.68
CA VAL A 256 -2.93 -6.05 -23.65
C VAL A 256 -2.72 -4.57 -23.99
N LEU A 257 -3.79 -3.80 -23.90
CA LEU A 257 -3.74 -2.34 -23.86
C LEU A 257 -4.26 -1.88 -22.48
N ASP A 258 -3.34 -1.46 -21.61
CA ASP A 258 -3.68 -0.87 -20.33
C ASP A 258 -3.82 0.64 -20.48
N LEU A 259 -5.04 1.12 -20.33
CA LEU A 259 -5.39 2.53 -20.52
C LEU A 259 -5.19 3.35 -19.23
N GLY A 260 -4.63 2.72 -18.20
CA GLY A 260 -4.43 3.36 -16.91
C GLY A 260 -5.74 3.77 -16.23
N GLY A 261 -5.65 4.76 -15.39
CA GLY A 261 -6.81 5.34 -14.69
C GLY A 261 -6.97 6.82 -14.99
N GLY A 262 -7.60 7.51 -14.03
CA GLY A 262 -7.65 8.96 -14.05
C GLY A 262 -9.03 9.57 -14.17
N LEU A 263 -10.09 8.78 -14.39
CA LEU A 263 -11.47 9.29 -14.29
C LEU A 263 -11.69 9.89 -12.90
N GLY A 264 -12.13 11.14 -12.88
CA GLY A 264 -12.36 11.89 -11.66
C GLY A 264 -13.71 11.58 -11.00
N ILE A 265 -13.82 12.08 -9.78
CA ILE A 265 -15.07 12.11 -9.01
C ILE A 265 -15.30 13.52 -8.46
N PRO A 266 -16.55 13.91 -8.23
CA PRO A 266 -16.84 15.19 -7.61
C PRO A 266 -16.39 15.22 -6.14
N PHE A 267 -15.88 16.37 -5.70
CA PHE A 267 -15.64 16.68 -4.29
C PHE A 267 -16.64 17.72 -3.77
N THR A 268 -17.23 18.50 -4.67
CA THR A 268 -18.24 19.52 -4.36
C THR A 268 -19.44 19.37 -5.29
N GLU A 269 -20.54 19.98 -4.93
CA GLU A 269 -21.80 19.92 -5.69
C GLU A 269 -21.70 20.51 -7.10
N ASN A 270 -20.72 21.38 -7.32
CA ASN A 270 -20.50 22.03 -8.62
C ASN A 270 -19.59 21.22 -9.55
N ASP A 271 -19.11 20.06 -9.10
CA ASP A 271 -18.20 19.24 -9.86
C ASP A 271 -18.96 18.31 -10.82
N LEU A 272 -18.70 18.44 -12.10
CA LEU A 272 -19.29 17.61 -13.13
C LEU A 272 -18.24 16.67 -13.71
N PHE A 273 -18.49 15.37 -13.61
CA PHE A 273 -17.65 14.32 -14.17
C PHE A 273 -18.49 13.33 -14.98
N PRO A 274 -17.95 12.70 -16.02
CA PRO A 274 -18.63 11.61 -16.68
C PRO A 274 -18.73 10.39 -15.76
N SER A 275 -19.86 9.69 -15.79
CA SER A 275 -19.98 8.39 -15.15
C SER A 275 -19.11 7.35 -15.86
N ILE A 276 -18.81 6.22 -15.18
CA ILE A 276 -18.08 5.08 -15.77
C ILE A 276 -18.82 4.60 -17.04
N ARG A 277 -20.14 4.59 -17.03
CA ARG A 277 -20.97 4.23 -18.19
C ARG A 277 -20.84 5.22 -19.34
N ALA A 278 -20.78 6.51 -19.05
CA ALA A 278 -20.59 7.55 -20.05
C ALA A 278 -19.19 7.41 -20.70
N LEU A 279 -18.14 7.17 -19.89
CA LEU A 279 -16.82 6.86 -20.37
C LEU A 279 -16.84 5.60 -21.27
N GLY A 280 -17.53 4.54 -20.84
CA GLY A 280 -17.66 3.29 -21.61
C GLY A 280 -18.33 3.51 -22.98
N ARG A 281 -19.38 4.31 -23.05
CA ARG A 281 -20.01 4.70 -24.32
C ARG A 281 -19.04 5.45 -25.25
N ALA A 282 -18.24 6.35 -24.70
CA ALA A 282 -17.26 7.11 -25.47
C ALA A 282 -16.11 6.22 -25.97
N LEU A 283 -15.66 5.27 -25.16
CA LEU A 283 -14.58 4.35 -25.50
C LEU A 283 -15.00 3.22 -26.45
N ALA A 284 -16.29 2.85 -26.50
CA ALA A 284 -16.77 1.69 -27.23
C ALA A 284 -16.26 1.56 -28.68
N PRO A 285 -16.10 2.64 -29.48
CA PRO A 285 -15.55 2.55 -30.84
C PRO A 285 -14.08 2.12 -30.91
N GLU A 286 -13.32 2.36 -29.83
CA GLU A 286 -11.88 2.09 -29.75
C GLU A 286 -11.57 0.75 -29.06
N LEU A 287 -12.50 0.22 -28.25
CA LEU A 287 -12.32 -1.05 -27.53
C LEU A 287 -12.62 -2.24 -28.45
N THR A 288 -11.63 -2.67 -29.20
CA THR A 288 -11.77 -3.80 -30.13
C THR A 288 -11.55 -5.14 -29.41
N SER A 289 -12.20 -6.21 -29.88
CA SER A 289 -12.01 -7.57 -29.33
C SER A 289 -10.62 -8.16 -29.59
N ARG A 290 -9.77 -7.47 -30.33
CA ARG A 290 -8.39 -7.87 -30.63
C ARG A 290 -7.50 -7.83 -29.39
N PHE A 291 -7.75 -6.90 -28.46
CA PHE A 291 -6.93 -6.64 -27.29
C PHE A 291 -7.71 -6.90 -26.01
N GLU A 292 -7.01 -7.31 -24.97
CA GLU A 292 -7.49 -7.16 -23.60
C GLU A 292 -7.31 -5.68 -23.20
N HIS A 293 -8.40 -5.00 -22.85
CA HIS A 293 -8.32 -3.62 -22.35
C HIS A 293 -8.35 -3.63 -20.83
N TRP A 294 -7.26 -3.16 -20.23
CA TRP A 294 -7.13 -3.02 -18.78
C TRP A 294 -7.33 -1.57 -18.35
N PHE A 295 -7.75 -1.39 -17.11
CA PHE A 295 -7.97 -0.08 -16.50
C PHE A 295 -7.44 -0.06 -15.08
N GLU A 296 -6.87 1.10 -14.67
CA GLU A 296 -6.30 1.33 -13.33
C GLU A 296 -7.08 2.41 -12.56
N PRO A 297 -8.37 2.21 -12.25
CA PRO A 297 -9.18 3.24 -11.60
C PRO A 297 -8.77 3.44 -10.14
N GLY A 298 -8.33 4.65 -9.80
CA GLY A 298 -8.11 5.10 -8.42
C GLY A 298 -9.36 5.82 -7.89
N HIS A 299 -9.49 7.12 -8.18
CA HIS A 299 -10.59 7.96 -7.67
C HIS A 299 -11.97 7.38 -7.97
N ALA A 300 -12.26 7.03 -9.22
CA ALA A 300 -13.58 6.54 -9.61
C ALA A 300 -13.90 5.10 -9.16
N LEU A 301 -12.97 4.41 -8.50
CA LEU A 301 -13.22 3.11 -7.90
C LEU A 301 -13.44 3.22 -6.38
N VAL A 302 -12.51 3.87 -5.66
CA VAL A 302 -12.54 3.85 -4.20
C VAL A 302 -12.94 5.20 -3.59
N GLY A 303 -12.86 6.29 -4.34
CA GLY A 303 -12.96 7.64 -3.81
C GLY A 303 -14.26 7.89 -3.03
N ASN A 304 -15.40 7.57 -3.61
CA ASN A 304 -16.74 7.75 -3.01
C ASN A 304 -17.18 6.58 -2.11
N ALA A 305 -16.38 5.51 -2.06
CA ALA A 305 -16.68 4.36 -1.21
C ALA A 305 -16.12 4.50 0.22
N VAL A 306 -15.42 5.60 0.52
CA VAL A 306 -14.85 5.84 1.85
C VAL A 306 -15.13 7.27 2.30
N ALA A 307 -15.46 7.41 3.58
CA ALA A 307 -15.61 8.66 4.29
C ALA A 307 -14.71 8.68 5.53
N LEU A 308 -14.37 9.88 6.03
CA LEU A 308 -13.58 10.07 7.24
C LEU A 308 -14.43 10.76 8.31
N LEU A 309 -14.63 10.09 9.43
CA LEU A 309 -15.35 10.62 10.60
C LEU A 309 -14.38 11.33 11.52
N GLY A 310 -14.68 12.57 11.87
CA GLY A 310 -14.00 13.36 12.88
C GLY A 310 -14.95 13.91 13.92
N THR A 311 -14.42 14.61 14.92
CA THR A 311 -15.18 15.22 16.00
C THR A 311 -14.71 16.66 16.23
N ILE A 312 -15.62 17.58 16.46
CA ILE A 312 -15.31 18.96 16.85
C ILE A 312 -14.75 18.96 18.27
N THR A 313 -13.52 19.40 18.43
CA THR A 313 -12.81 19.42 19.73
C THR A 313 -12.73 20.80 20.35
N ALA A 314 -12.89 21.85 19.55
CA ALA A 314 -12.92 23.23 20.04
C ALA A 314 -13.79 24.13 19.15
N VAL A 315 -14.41 25.13 19.77
CA VAL A 315 -15.09 26.23 19.07
C VAL A 315 -14.60 27.54 19.66
N LYS A 316 -14.18 28.46 18.83
CA LYS A 316 -13.67 29.77 19.26
C LYS A 316 -14.04 30.86 18.25
N SER A 317 -14.05 32.11 18.71
CA SER A 317 -14.22 33.27 17.83
C SER A 317 -13.01 34.17 17.89
N THR A 318 -12.52 34.61 16.74
CA THR A 318 -11.39 35.52 16.64
C THR A 318 -11.68 36.59 15.59
N ARG A 319 -11.75 37.84 16.00
CA ARG A 319 -11.98 39.00 15.13
C ARG A 319 -13.22 38.87 14.23
N GLY A 320 -14.30 38.31 14.79
CA GLY A 320 -15.57 38.16 14.09
C GLY A 320 -15.72 36.87 13.25
N VAL A 321 -14.67 36.06 13.12
CA VAL A 321 -14.74 34.74 12.50
C VAL A 321 -14.91 33.69 13.59
N ARG A 322 -15.94 32.84 13.47
CA ARG A 322 -16.12 31.65 14.30
C ARG A 322 -15.36 30.48 13.67
N TRP A 323 -14.57 29.82 14.46
CA TRP A 323 -13.82 28.64 14.11
C TRP A 323 -14.37 27.42 14.85
N ALA A 324 -14.75 26.39 14.13
CA ALA A 324 -14.85 25.04 14.65
C ALA A 324 -13.55 24.29 14.32
N ILE A 325 -12.98 23.59 15.30
CA ILE A 325 -11.74 22.82 15.13
C ILE A 325 -12.09 21.35 15.29
N ALA A 326 -11.87 20.58 14.23
CA ALA A 326 -12.02 19.13 14.25
C ALA A 326 -10.72 18.45 14.72
N ASP A 327 -10.81 17.20 15.15
CA ASP A 327 -9.65 16.34 15.46
C ASP A 327 -9.08 15.63 14.23
N ILE A 328 -9.60 15.92 13.05
CA ILE A 328 -9.06 15.54 11.74
C ILE A 328 -8.57 16.80 11.02
N GLY A 329 -7.48 16.69 10.30
CA GLY A 329 -6.88 17.82 9.62
C GLY A 329 -6.21 17.43 8.32
N THR A 330 -5.35 18.30 7.82
CA THR A 330 -4.58 18.05 6.60
C THR A 330 -3.52 16.97 6.78
N ASP A 331 -3.26 16.53 8.02
CA ASP A 331 -2.50 15.30 8.31
C ASP A 331 -3.19 14.05 7.74
N GLN A 332 -4.54 14.03 7.68
CA GLN A 332 -5.34 12.97 7.08
C GLN A 332 -5.81 13.33 5.64
N LEU A 333 -5.94 14.61 5.37
CA LEU A 333 -6.51 15.15 4.14
C LEU A 333 -5.49 16.04 3.39
N ALA A 334 -4.30 15.49 3.14
CA ALA A 334 -3.19 16.23 2.54
C ALA A 334 -3.52 16.91 1.20
N LYS A 335 -4.49 16.40 0.43
CA LYS A 335 -4.95 17.00 -0.82
C LYS A 335 -5.52 18.40 -0.65
N VAL A 336 -6.09 18.73 0.51
CA VAL A 336 -6.60 20.07 0.80
C VAL A 336 -5.45 21.09 0.70
N THR A 337 -4.31 20.81 1.32
CA THR A 337 -3.14 21.70 1.28
C THR A 337 -2.36 21.60 -0.02
N LEU A 338 -2.14 20.37 -0.53
CA LEU A 338 -1.29 20.15 -1.70
C LEU A 338 -1.92 20.60 -3.01
N LEU A 339 -3.26 20.45 -3.14
CA LEU A 339 -3.97 20.60 -4.39
C LEU A 339 -5.15 21.59 -4.28
N ASN A 340 -5.41 22.15 -3.11
CA ASN A 340 -6.58 22.96 -2.80
C ASN A 340 -7.91 22.23 -3.15
N TRP A 341 -7.95 20.91 -2.87
CA TRP A 341 -9.12 20.07 -3.11
C TRP A 341 -9.91 19.90 -1.82
N HIS A 342 -10.91 20.73 -1.63
CA HIS A 342 -11.81 20.67 -0.48
C HIS A 342 -12.88 19.59 -0.69
N HIS A 343 -13.13 18.83 0.35
CA HIS A 343 -14.14 17.78 0.36
C HIS A 343 -15.46 18.33 0.89
N ARG A 344 -16.58 17.78 0.41
CA ARG A 344 -17.89 18.00 1.03
C ARG A 344 -17.88 17.39 2.44
N MET A 345 -18.43 18.12 3.38
CA MET A 345 -18.51 17.70 4.78
C MET A 345 -19.95 17.76 5.28
N LEU A 346 -20.33 16.75 6.07
CA LEU A 346 -21.62 16.69 6.72
C LEU A 346 -21.47 17.03 8.19
N GLY A 347 -22.43 17.77 8.72
CA GLY A 347 -22.58 18.04 10.16
C GLY A 347 -23.24 16.88 10.90
N PRO A 348 -23.49 17.05 12.22
CA PRO A 348 -24.02 16.00 13.10
C PRO A 348 -25.44 15.54 12.74
N ASP A 349 -26.17 16.34 11.98
CA ASP A 349 -27.52 16.10 11.46
C ASP A 349 -27.53 15.39 10.08
N GLY A 350 -26.34 15.08 9.51
CA GLY A 350 -26.20 14.51 8.19
C GLY A 350 -26.32 15.53 7.05
N GLU A 351 -26.56 16.81 7.36
CA GLU A 351 -26.67 17.87 6.37
C GLU A 351 -25.29 18.42 5.99
N ALA A 352 -25.16 18.82 4.73
CA ALA A 352 -23.91 19.40 4.24
C ALA A 352 -23.61 20.73 4.93
N LEU A 353 -22.34 20.92 5.30
CA LEU A 353 -21.82 22.24 5.68
C LEU A 353 -21.69 23.08 4.41
N PRO A 354 -22.15 24.34 4.43
CA PRO A 354 -22.07 25.20 3.24
C PRO A 354 -20.62 25.50 2.87
N THR A 355 -20.38 25.70 1.57
CA THR A 355 -19.04 26.06 1.03
C THR A 355 -18.83 27.57 0.93
N SER A 356 -19.70 28.35 1.57
CA SER A 356 -19.62 29.82 1.68
C SER A 356 -20.21 30.25 3.02
N GLY A 357 -19.65 31.30 3.62
CA GLY A 357 -20.12 31.82 4.90
C GLY A 357 -19.03 32.63 5.62
N PRO A 358 -19.37 33.19 6.79
CA PRO A 358 -18.46 34.07 7.54
C PRO A 358 -17.45 33.32 8.40
N ASP A 359 -17.61 32.01 8.57
CA ASP A 359 -16.90 31.18 9.51
C ASP A 359 -15.90 30.24 8.82
N ALA A 360 -15.17 29.44 9.61
CA ALA A 360 -14.24 28.46 9.11
C ALA A 360 -14.24 27.16 9.93
N LEU A 361 -13.96 26.04 9.25
CA LEU A 361 -13.66 24.76 9.87
C LEU A 361 -12.17 24.45 9.67
N GLY A 362 -11.46 24.31 10.77
CA GLY A 362 -10.02 23.98 10.80
C GLY A 362 -9.75 22.59 11.37
N GLY A 363 -8.56 22.09 11.09
CA GLY A 363 -8.01 20.91 11.74
C GLY A 363 -7.20 21.27 12.99
N PRO A 364 -6.58 20.26 13.64
CA PRO A 364 -5.92 20.40 14.94
C PRO A 364 -4.44 20.74 14.85
N LEU A 365 -3.88 20.95 13.66
CA LEU A 365 -2.43 21.07 13.48
C LEU A 365 -1.91 22.46 13.79
N CYS A 366 -0.70 22.54 14.31
CA CYS A 366 0.03 23.80 14.48
C CYS A 366 0.56 24.35 13.14
N PHE A 367 -0.34 24.47 12.17
CA PHE A 367 -0.07 24.88 10.79
C PHE A 367 -1.23 25.71 10.24
N SER A 368 -0.98 26.92 9.78
CA SER A 368 -2.03 27.85 9.30
C SER A 368 -2.81 27.31 8.08
N GLY A 369 -2.20 26.44 7.26
CA GLY A 369 -2.83 25.79 6.14
C GLY A 369 -3.74 24.61 6.51
N ASP A 370 -3.88 24.29 7.81
CA ASP A 370 -4.77 23.25 8.28
C ASP A 370 -6.22 23.78 8.39
N THR A 371 -6.73 24.19 7.24
CA THR A 371 -8.08 24.76 7.08
C THR A 371 -8.87 23.87 6.12
N LEU A 372 -9.84 23.15 6.66
CA LEU A 372 -10.64 22.19 5.90
C LEU A 372 -11.72 22.89 5.05
N LEU A 373 -12.42 23.87 5.63
CA LEU A 373 -13.35 24.76 4.92
C LEU A 373 -13.03 26.20 5.30
N PRO A 374 -12.46 27.01 4.39
CA PRO A 374 -12.03 28.38 4.68
C PRO A 374 -13.17 29.39 4.75
N ALA A 375 -14.32 29.04 4.19
CA ALA A 375 -15.55 29.85 4.22
C ALA A 375 -16.75 28.92 4.36
N THR A 376 -17.41 28.95 5.51
CA THR A 376 -18.54 28.06 5.81
C THR A 376 -19.41 28.72 6.89
N ASP A 377 -20.49 28.07 7.29
CA ASP A 377 -21.29 28.40 8.46
C ASP A 377 -21.16 27.24 9.48
N VAL A 378 -20.48 27.49 10.59
CA VAL A 378 -20.34 26.57 11.70
C VAL A 378 -21.15 26.98 12.94
N SER A 379 -22.12 27.88 12.77
CA SER A 379 -22.92 28.43 13.90
C SER A 379 -23.64 27.34 14.70
N ARG A 380 -24.01 26.23 14.06
CA ARG A 380 -24.69 25.07 14.65
C ARG A 380 -23.77 23.99 15.21
N LEU A 381 -22.44 24.12 15.02
CA LEU A 381 -21.49 23.11 15.51
C LEU A 381 -21.06 23.41 16.94
N GLU A 382 -21.05 22.38 17.78
CA GLU A 382 -20.62 22.41 19.16
C GLU A 382 -19.47 21.41 19.42
N VAL A 383 -18.75 21.60 20.51
CA VAL A 383 -17.73 20.64 20.96
C VAL A 383 -18.37 19.27 21.22
N GLY A 384 -17.80 18.23 20.66
CA GLY A 384 -18.31 16.87 20.70
C GLY A 384 -19.17 16.48 19.49
N ASP A 385 -19.53 17.40 18.61
CA ASP A 385 -20.27 17.06 17.40
C ASP A 385 -19.43 16.26 16.41
N PRO A 386 -19.97 15.18 15.81
CA PRO A 386 -19.31 14.50 14.72
C PRO A 386 -19.36 15.33 13.43
N VAL A 387 -18.34 15.22 12.62
CA VAL A 387 -18.29 15.71 11.24
C VAL A 387 -17.82 14.58 10.32
N LEU A 388 -18.45 14.45 9.17
CA LEU A 388 -18.11 13.42 8.19
C LEU A 388 -17.56 14.07 6.92
N VAL A 389 -16.35 13.70 6.54
CA VAL A 389 -15.74 14.13 5.27
C VAL A 389 -16.01 13.05 4.23
N GLN A 390 -16.75 13.42 3.18
CA GLN A 390 -17.12 12.49 2.11
C GLN A 390 -16.00 12.35 1.05
N HIS A 391 -16.06 11.29 0.25
CA HIS A 391 -15.18 11.03 -0.90
C HIS A 391 -13.68 11.03 -0.57
N THR A 392 -13.33 10.43 0.56
CA THR A 392 -11.95 10.39 1.05
C THR A 392 -11.20 9.11 0.67
N GLY A 393 -11.81 8.22 -0.12
CA GLY A 393 -11.26 6.88 -0.40
C GLY A 393 -9.97 6.87 -1.21
N ALA A 394 -9.72 7.88 -2.04
CA ALA A 394 -8.55 7.90 -2.89
C ALA A 394 -7.54 8.96 -2.47
N TYR A 395 -6.28 8.57 -2.28
CA TYR A 395 -5.15 9.47 -1.98
C TYR A 395 -5.37 10.37 -0.76
N CYS A 396 -6.11 9.92 0.25
CA CYS A 396 -6.19 10.54 1.57
C CYS A 396 -5.40 9.70 2.57
N ALA A 397 -5.87 8.50 2.93
CA ALA A 397 -5.13 7.61 3.83
C ALA A 397 -3.70 7.30 3.34
N ALA A 398 -3.50 7.16 2.02
CA ALA A 398 -2.17 6.94 1.43
C ALA A 398 -1.19 8.13 1.59
N LEU A 399 -1.71 9.34 1.70
CA LEU A 399 -0.93 10.57 1.90
C LEU A 399 -0.98 11.07 3.35
N ALA A 400 -1.63 10.35 4.24
CA ALA A 400 -1.71 10.70 5.64
C ALA A 400 -0.31 10.77 6.29
N SER A 401 -0.14 11.68 7.21
CA SER A 401 1.13 11.91 7.90
C SER A 401 0.95 11.88 9.42
N THR A 402 2.05 11.73 10.12
CA THR A 402 2.11 11.80 11.57
C THR A 402 2.53 13.18 12.08
N PHE A 403 2.28 14.23 11.31
CA PHE A 403 2.63 15.59 11.70
C PHE A 403 2.01 15.95 13.06
N ASN A 404 2.73 16.71 13.89
CA ASN A 404 2.42 16.96 15.30
C ASN A 404 2.32 15.70 16.18
N GLY A 405 2.88 14.55 15.76
CA GLY A 405 2.80 13.29 16.50
C GLY A 405 1.38 12.72 16.58
N ARG A 406 0.52 13.02 15.61
CA ARG A 406 -0.88 12.59 15.61
C ARG A 406 -1.02 11.14 15.13
N ARG A 407 -2.14 10.52 15.50
CA ARG A 407 -2.45 9.13 15.11
C ARG A 407 -3.02 9.07 13.71
N SER A 408 -2.70 8.00 13.01
CA SER A 408 -3.46 7.62 11.80
C SER A 408 -4.85 7.16 12.17
N GLY A 409 -5.81 7.37 11.27
CA GLY A 409 -7.19 6.93 11.45
C GLY A 409 -7.32 5.41 11.53
N GLY A 410 -8.21 4.92 12.39
CA GLY A 410 -8.66 3.54 12.35
C GLY A 410 -9.59 3.29 11.16
N THR A 411 -9.91 2.03 10.87
CA THR A 411 -10.79 1.67 9.75
C THR A 411 -11.94 0.78 10.22
N VAL A 412 -13.14 1.13 9.78
CA VAL A 412 -14.34 0.29 9.90
C VAL A 412 -14.93 0.02 8.52
N VAL A 413 -15.57 -1.13 8.36
CA VAL A 413 -16.27 -1.51 7.13
C VAL A 413 -17.77 -1.61 7.41
N VAL A 414 -18.55 -0.93 6.58
CA VAL A 414 -19.99 -1.16 6.46
C VAL A 414 -20.16 -2.23 5.40
N ALA A 415 -20.53 -3.44 5.83
CA ALA A 415 -20.74 -4.58 4.95
C ALA A 415 -21.98 -4.41 4.06
N GLU A 416 -22.15 -5.27 3.06
CA GLU A 416 -23.30 -5.20 2.14
C GLU A 416 -24.65 -5.41 2.85
N ASP A 417 -24.68 -6.15 3.96
CA ASP A 417 -25.86 -6.35 4.81
C ASP A 417 -26.12 -5.22 5.81
N GLY A 418 -25.29 -4.16 5.79
CA GLY A 418 -25.36 -3.01 6.68
C GLY A 418 -24.69 -3.22 8.05
N SER A 419 -24.15 -4.40 8.35
CA SER A 419 -23.38 -4.61 9.57
C SER A 419 -22.07 -3.84 9.54
N ILE A 420 -21.60 -3.36 10.72
CA ILE A 420 -20.40 -2.53 10.81
C ILE A 420 -19.35 -3.24 11.65
N HIS A 421 -18.20 -3.46 11.04
CA HIS A 421 -17.07 -4.18 11.63
C HIS A 421 -15.84 -3.28 11.73
N ARG A 422 -15.17 -3.29 12.89
CA ARG A 422 -13.85 -2.66 13.04
C ARG A 422 -12.78 -3.57 12.47
N ILE A 423 -12.00 -3.04 11.54
CA ILE A 423 -10.90 -3.77 10.88
C ILE A 423 -9.55 -3.41 11.50
N SER A 424 -9.36 -2.12 11.85
CA SER A 424 -8.13 -1.67 12.50
C SER A 424 -8.38 -0.59 13.53
N GLU A 425 -7.53 -0.55 14.56
CA GLU A 425 -7.47 0.55 15.51
C GLU A 425 -6.66 1.72 14.95
N PRO A 426 -6.89 2.96 15.45
CA PRO A 426 -6.00 4.07 15.13
C PRO A 426 -4.57 3.76 15.57
N ALA A 427 -3.61 3.86 14.65
CA ALA A 427 -2.20 3.70 14.99
C ALA A 427 -1.75 4.81 15.95
N ALA A 428 -0.94 4.47 16.95
CA ALA A 428 -0.33 5.48 17.80
C ALA A 428 0.82 6.13 17.04
N ALA A 429 0.76 7.45 16.81
CA ALA A 429 1.78 8.19 16.07
C ALA A 429 3.19 8.08 16.67
N LEU A 430 3.30 7.78 17.96
CA LEU A 430 4.57 7.62 18.65
C LEU A 430 5.08 6.17 18.67
N ASP A 431 4.28 5.18 18.27
CA ASP A 431 4.70 3.77 18.31
C ASP A 431 5.90 3.53 17.36
N GLU A 432 5.86 4.08 16.16
CA GLU A 432 6.94 3.95 15.20
C GLU A 432 8.19 4.76 15.57
N PRO A 433 8.11 6.07 15.93
CA PRO A 433 9.27 6.80 16.44
C PRO A 433 9.86 6.21 17.70
N LEU A 434 9.04 5.72 18.65
CA LEU A 434 9.53 5.06 19.85
C LEU A 434 10.17 3.71 19.56
N ALA A 435 9.61 2.96 18.61
CA ALA A 435 10.20 1.71 18.13
C ALA A 435 11.53 1.94 17.39
N ARG A 436 11.68 3.08 16.72
CA ARG A 436 12.91 3.48 16.01
C ARG A 436 13.90 4.23 16.90
N SER A 437 13.46 4.84 17.98
CA SER A 437 14.35 5.52 18.91
C SER A 437 15.13 4.47 19.67
N HIS A 438 16.38 4.22 19.26
CA HIS A 438 17.38 3.79 20.22
C HIS A 438 17.42 4.87 21.28
N ALA A 439 16.77 4.60 22.42
CA ALA A 439 16.65 5.57 23.47
C ALA A 439 18.01 6.18 23.75
N TRP A 440 18.11 7.49 23.69
CA TRP A 440 19.06 8.23 24.47
C TRP A 440 18.73 7.92 25.94
N SER A 441 18.95 6.66 26.35
CA SER A 441 18.78 6.22 27.71
C SER A 441 20.02 6.67 28.48
N THR A 442 19.94 7.87 29.03
CA THR A 442 20.77 8.28 30.16
C THR A 442 20.28 7.66 31.46
N THR A 443 19.47 6.61 31.40
CA THR A 443 19.04 5.89 32.62
C THR A 443 20.20 4.98 33.05
N PRO A 444 20.77 5.17 34.23
CA PRO A 444 21.80 4.27 34.76
C PRO A 444 21.26 2.85 34.78
N ALA A 445 22.07 1.89 34.36
CA ALA A 445 21.75 0.48 34.48
C ALA A 445 21.33 0.15 35.92
N VAL A 446 20.06 -0.22 36.10
CA VAL A 446 19.62 -0.77 37.38
C VAL A 446 20.22 -2.17 37.52
N SER A 447 21.31 -2.27 38.25
CA SER A 447 21.89 -3.53 38.67
C SER A 447 20.94 -4.22 39.65
N GLY A 448 20.58 -5.45 39.34
CA GLY A 448 20.04 -6.36 40.33
C GLY A 448 18.71 -7.04 39.99
N VAL A 449 18.76 -8.10 39.17
CA VAL A 449 18.06 -9.35 39.45
C VAL A 449 19.01 -10.46 39.01
N THR A 450 19.74 -11.02 39.96
CA THR A 450 20.54 -12.21 39.79
C THR A 450 19.66 -13.43 40.07
N THR A 451 19.14 -14.05 39.01
CA THR A 451 18.78 -15.46 39.09
C THR A 451 20.07 -16.25 38.78
N THR A 452 20.74 -16.72 39.82
CA THR A 452 21.88 -17.58 39.71
C THR A 452 21.44 -18.94 39.20
N LEU A 453 21.68 -19.18 37.90
CA LEU A 453 21.80 -20.53 37.36
C LEU A 453 23.30 -20.89 37.42
N GLU A 454 23.63 -22.06 37.98
CA GLU A 454 24.99 -22.57 38.08
C GLU A 454 25.69 -22.57 36.72
N PRO A 455 26.91 -22.03 36.60
CA PRO A 455 27.65 -22.04 35.35
C PRO A 455 28.03 -23.49 34.99
N GLY A 456 27.57 -23.96 33.83
CA GLY A 456 28.04 -25.23 33.25
C GLY A 456 26.97 -26.31 32.98
N ALA A 457 25.71 -26.09 33.31
CA ALA A 457 24.65 -27.04 32.97
C ALA A 457 24.20 -26.86 31.52
N THR A 458 24.55 -27.80 30.66
CA THR A 458 24.03 -27.88 29.28
C THR A 458 22.63 -28.49 29.33
N ARG A 459 21.61 -27.73 28.91
CA ARG A 459 20.25 -28.25 28.77
C ARG A 459 19.88 -28.32 27.31
N THR A 460 19.57 -29.52 26.83
CA THR A 460 19.06 -29.77 25.49
C THR A 460 17.53 -29.75 25.55
N LEU A 461 16.90 -28.97 24.69
CA LEU A 461 15.45 -28.97 24.48
C LEU A 461 15.13 -29.97 23.37
N ASP A 462 14.16 -30.85 23.60
CA ASP A 462 13.65 -31.73 22.56
C ASP A 462 12.72 -30.98 21.60
N ALA A 463 12.41 -31.61 20.48
CA ALA A 463 11.55 -31.00 19.43
C ALA A 463 10.16 -30.63 19.97
N GLY A 464 9.61 -31.36 20.95
CA GLY A 464 8.32 -31.03 21.57
C GLY A 464 8.39 -29.79 22.43
N ALA A 465 9.46 -29.62 23.22
CA ALA A 465 9.70 -28.43 24.02
C ALA A 465 9.93 -27.19 23.14
N ILE A 466 10.67 -27.35 22.02
CA ILE A 466 10.88 -26.27 21.05
C ILE A 466 9.54 -25.87 20.40
N ALA A 467 8.72 -26.82 19.94
CA ALA A 467 7.43 -26.57 19.33
C ALA A 467 6.44 -25.87 20.28
N ALA A 468 6.49 -26.19 21.59
CA ALA A 468 5.64 -25.54 22.59
C ALA A 468 6.05 -24.08 22.87
N LEU A 469 7.33 -23.75 22.71
CA LEU A 469 7.86 -22.39 22.89
C LEU A 469 7.85 -21.58 21.59
N SER A 470 8.08 -22.24 20.44
CA SER A 470 8.00 -21.61 19.12
C SER A 470 6.55 -21.24 18.83
N SER A 471 6.29 -19.96 18.71
CA SER A 471 5.04 -19.50 18.13
C SER A 471 5.34 -19.07 16.73
N ARG A 472 4.79 -19.72 15.76
CA ARG A 472 4.83 -19.27 14.38
C ARG A 472 4.21 -17.87 14.28
N VAL A 473 5.06 -16.88 14.47
CA VAL A 473 4.68 -15.46 14.56
C VAL A 473 4.32 -14.92 13.18
N LEU A 474 4.79 -15.58 12.13
CA LEU A 474 4.50 -15.24 10.73
C LEU A 474 3.79 -16.43 10.07
N ARG A 475 2.70 -16.15 9.38
CA ARG A 475 1.92 -17.17 8.67
C ARG A 475 2.79 -17.88 7.63
N GLU A 476 2.84 -19.20 7.68
CA GLU A 476 3.66 -20.06 6.81
C GLU A 476 3.23 -19.98 5.33
N ASP A 477 1.99 -19.60 5.08
CA ASP A 477 1.36 -19.51 3.76
C ASP A 477 1.85 -18.33 2.91
N LEU A 478 2.65 -17.41 3.48
CA LEU A 478 3.15 -16.22 2.79
C LEU A 478 4.53 -16.36 2.14
N CYS A 479 5.27 -17.47 2.42
CA CYS A 479 6.59 -17.70 1.87
C CYS A 479 6.79 -19.18 1.53
N GLU A 480 7.43 -19.48 0.42
CA GLU A 480 7.87 -20.84 0.05
C GLU A 480 9.01 -21.36 0.95
N GLU A 481 9.56 -20.49 1.79
CA GLU A 481 10.64 -20.80 2.72
C GLU A 481 10.08 -21.52 3.95
N ARG A 482 10.72 -22.63 4.33
CA ARG A 482 10.38 -23.49 5.48
C ARG A 482 11.61 -23.76 6.30
N TRP A 483 11.44 -24.00 7.60
CA TRP A 483 12.49 -24.51 8.46
C TRP A 483 11.93 -25.46 9.53
N ASP A 484 12.73 -26.44 9.88
CA ASP A 484 12.46 -27.39 10.94
C ASP A 484 13.63 -27.39 11.93
N TYR A 485 13.35 -27.35 13.22
CA TYR A 485 14.37 -27.44 14.26
C TYR A 485 14.87 -28.88 14.40
N ARG A 486 16.17 -29.09 14.24
CA ARG A 486 16.84 -30.36 14.57
C ARG A 486 17.16 -30.47 16.05
N SER A 487 17.68 -29.37 16.62
CA SER A 487 18.06 -29.33 18.03
C SER A 487 18.05 -27.89 18.56
N ALA A 488 17.93 -27.78 19.88
CA ALA A 488 18.18 -26.55 20.62
C ALA A 488 18.95 -26.87 21.87
N THR A 489 20.13 -26.30 22.02
CA THR A 489 21.07 -26.60 23.10
C THR A 489 21.41 -25.31 23.85
N ALA A 490 21.24 -25.32 25.17
CA ALA A 490 21.76 -24.26 26.02
C ALA A 490 23.27 -24.38 26.13
N VAL A 491 24.01 -23.41 25.59
CA VAL A 491 25.49 -23.38 25.65
C VAL A 491 26.01 -22.46 26.74
N GLY A 492 25.09 -21.85 27.51
CA GLY A 492 25.35 -20.98 28.66
C GLY A 492 24.07 -20.60 29.36
N ALA A 493 24.16 -19.91 30.49
CA ALA A 493 23.00 -19.52 31.28
C ALA A 493 21.98 -18.66 30.52
N ARG A 494 22.40 -17.97 29.44
CA ARG A 494 21.58 -17.09 28.60
C ARG A 494 21.91 -17.22 27.11
N SER A 495 22.58 -18.32 26.73
CA SER A 495 23.00 -18.54 25.35
C SER A 495 22.47 -19.87 24.86
N TYR A 496 21.86 -19.86 23.69
CA TYR A 496 21.29 -21.04 23.05
C TYR A 496 21.83 -21.17 21.63
N GLU A 497 22.08 -22.40 21.22
CA GLU A 497 22.36 -22.77 19.83
C GLU A 497 21.24 -23.63 19.30
N PHE A 498 20.74 -23.28 18.13
CA PHE A 498 19.73 -24.02 17.39
C PHE A 498 20.33 -24.52 16.09
N GLU A 499 20.00 -25.75 15.73
CA GLU A 499 20.31 -26.33 14.43
C GLU A 499 19.02 -26.55 13.67
N LEU A 500 18.95 -26.05 12.43
CA LEU A 500 17.75 -26.03 11.62
C LEU A 500 18.01 -26.59 10.22
N ASP A 501 17.05 -27.38 9.73
CA ASP A 501 16.89 -27.65 8.31
C ASP A 501 16.09 -26.51 7.68
N VAL A 502 16.71 -25.77 6.78
CA VAL A 502 16.10 -24.62 6.13
C VAL A 502 15.92 -24.95 4.66
N ARG A 503 14.70 -24.73 4.16
CA ARG A 503 14.37 -24.84 2.74
C ARG A 503 14.09 -23.46 2.20
N SER A 504 14.82 -23.07 1.16
CA SER A 504 14.62 -21.81 0.46
C SER A 504 14.72 -22.06 -1.05
N PRO A 505 13.79 -21.54 -1.85
CA PRO A 505 13.82 -21.72 -3.29
C PRO A 505 15.06 -21.11 -3.96
N VAL A 506 15.76 -20.20 -3.26
CA VAL A 506 16.99 -19.56 -3.77
C VAL A 506 18.28 -20.27 -3.32
N GLY A 507 18.19 -21.35 -2.55
CA GLY A 507 19.34 -22.15 -2.12
C GLY A 507 20.23 -21.52 -1.03
N PHE A 508 19.84 -20.37 -0.48
CA PHE A 508 20.52 -19.69 0.64
C PHE A 508 19.50 -18.96 1.53
N VAL A 509 19.95 -18.59 2.74
CA VAL A 509 19.13 -17.83 3.69
C VAL A 509 19.05 -16.39 3.19
N SER A 510 17.87 -15.97 2.76
CA SER A 510 17.59 -14.58 2.40
C SER A 510 17.56 -13.68 3.64
N MET A 511 17.67 -12.37 3.48
CA MET A 511 17.58 -11.45 4.62
C MET A 511 16.22 -11.55 5.35
N PRO A 512 15.05 -11.59 4.70
CA PRO A 512 13.79 -11.85 5.37
C PRO A 512 13.75 -13.18 6.12
N LEU A 513 14.28 -14.24 5.53
CA LEU A 513 14.37 -15.56 6.17
C LEU A 513 15.29 -15.53 7.39
N ALA A 514 16.45 -14.85 7.32
CA ALA A 514 17.35 -14.67 8.45
C ALA A 514 16.66 -13.95 9.62
N ILE A 515 15.86 -12.93 9.34
CA ILE A 515 15.07 -12.21 10.34
C ILE A 515 14.06 -13.15 11.02
N ARG A 516 13.36 -13.97 10.25
CA ARG A 516 12.36 -14.91 10.75
C ARG A 516 13.00 -16.01 11.60
N LEU A 517 14.09 -16.61 11.13
CA LEU A 517 14.85 -17.63 11.87
C LEU A 517 15.40 -17.08 13.20
N ALA A 518 16.00 -15.89 13.16
CA ALA A 518 16.53 -15.24 14.36
C ALA A 518 15.41 -14.85 15.34
N GLY A 519 14.29 -14.34 14.83
CA GLY A 519 13.13 -13.94 15.64
C GLY A 519 12.48 -15.14 16.35
N ASP A 520 12.24 -16.22 15.63
CA ASP A 520 11.64 -17.44 16.20
C ASP A 520 12.56 -18.11 17.23
N ALA A 521 13.84 -18.29 16.89
CA ALA A 521 14.85 -18.81 17.80
C ALA A 521 15.02 -17.91 19.05
N ALA A 522 14.95 -16.59 18.90
CA ALA A 522 15.05 -15.65 20.01
C ALA A 522 13.85 -15.76 20.96
N ILE A 523 12.64 -15.95 20.45
CA ILE A 523 11.45 -16.17 21.27
C ILE A 523 11.61 -17.45 22.09
N VAL A 524 12.03 -18.55 21.47
CA VAL A 524 12.26 -19.83 22.16
C VAL A 524 13.32 -19.68 23.26
N ALA A 525 14.45 -19.02 22.95
CA ALA A 525 15.53 -18.79 23.92
C ALA A 525 15.06 -17.93 25.11
N VAL A 526 14.36 -16.83 24.82
CA VAL A 526 13.87 -15.90 25.86
C VAL A 526 12.86 -16.57 26.77
N LEU A 527 11.87 -17.28 26.24
CA LEU A 527 10.88 -17.99 27.04
C LEU A 527 11.51 -19.09 27.88
N SER A 528 12.51 -19.77 27.34
CA SER A 528 13.28 -20.78 28.07
C SER A 528 14.11 -20.19 29.21
N VAL A 529 14.78 -19.05 29.01
CA VAL A 529 15.49 -18.29 30.05
C VAL A 529 14.56 -17.85 31.19
N LEU A 530 13.34 -17.48 30.85
CA LEU A 530 12.32 -17.05 31.83
C LEU A 530 11.59 -18.21 32.50
N GLY A 531 11.87 -19.47 32.11
CA GLY A 531 11.27 -20.67 32.69
C GLY A 531 9.84 -20.97 32.23
N HIS A 532 9.38 -20.37 31.12
CA HIS A 532 8.08 -20.70 30.56
C HIS A 532 8.14 -22.00 29.76
N ALA A 533 7.15 -22.87 29.95
CA ALA A 533 7.01 -24.13 29.19
C ALA A 533 6.21 -23.96 27.89
N THR A 534 5.36 -22.92 27.82
CA THR A 534 4.53 -22.61 26.65
C THR A 534 4.41 -21.11 26.48
N LYS A 535 4.07 -20.65 25.26
CA LYS A 535 3.77 -19.25 25.01
C LYS A 535 2.30 -18.96 25.38
N ALA A 536 2.11 -18.30 26.50
CA ALA A 536 0.78 -17.93 27.03
C ALA A 536 0.40 -16.45 26.79
N PHE A 537 1.28 -15.65 26.17
CA PHE A 537 1.11 -14.20 26.02
C PHE A 537 1.78 -13.70 24.73
N PRO A 538 1.37 -12.54 24.20
CA PRO A 538 1.97 -11.94 23.02
C PRO A 538 3.45 -11.58 23.23
N VAL A 539 4.25 -11.75 22.18
CA VAL A 539 5.67 -11.36 22.14
C VAL A 539 5.87 -10.55 20.87
N TRP A 540 6.50 -9.39 20.98
CA TRP A 540 6.77 -8.49 19.87
C TRP A 540 8.26 -8.22 19.70
N GLY A 541 8.76 -8.24 18.46
CA GLY A 541 10.04 -7.63 18.12
C GLY A 541 9.87 -6.11 18.02
N THR A 542 10.69 -5.34 18.72
CA THR A 542 10.63 -3.88 18.74
C THR A 542 11.69 -3.21 17.90
N SER A 543 12.83 -3.86 17.72
CA SER A 543 13.89 -3.40 16.83
C SER A 543 14.74 -4.57 16.34
N LEU A 544 15.34 -4.44 15.17
CA LEU A 544 16.23 -5.41 14.57
C LEU A 544 17.38 -4.73 13.84
N ASP A 545 18.61 -5.15 14.11
CA ASP A 545 19.79 -4.86 13.30
C ASP A 545 20.34 -6.20 12.75
N LEU A 546 20.57 -6.26 11.43
CA LEU A 546 21.04 -7.46 10.77
C LEU A 546 22.13 -7.11 9.75
N GLN A 547 23.27 -7.78 9.84
CA GLN A 547 24.36 -7.71 8.89
C GLN A 547 24.64 -9.10 8.30
N MET A 548 24.63 -9.20 6.98
CA MET A 548 24.87 -10.44 6.25
C MET A 548 26.06 -10.28 5.28
N PRO A 549 27.29 -10.23 5.78
CA PRO A 549 28.49 -10.06 4.94
C PRO A 549 28.77 -11.28 4.03
N ARG A 550 28.21 -12.45 4.35
CA ARG A 550 28.31 -13.68 3.57
C ARG A 550 26.98 -14.40 3.48
N GLN A 551 26.77 -15.15 2.42
CA GLN A 551 25.57 -15.97 2.25
C GLN A 551 25.64 -17.22 3.15
N VAL A 552 24.50 -17.56 3.77
CA VAL A 552 24.29 -18.82 4.50
C VAL A 552 23.54 -19.77 3.57
N SER A 553 24.16 -20.89 3.21
CA SER A 553 23.59 -21.91 2.31
C SER A 553 22.46 -22.68 3.01
N THR A 554 21.40 -23.04 2.28
CA THR A 554 20.34 -23.94 2.76
C THR A 554 20.58 -25.40 2.37
N SER A 555 21.68 -25.71 1.68
CA SER A 555 22.08 -27.07 1.34
C SER A 555 22.71 -27.83 2.54
N ARG A 556 22.98 -27.16 3.64
CA ARG A 556 23.50 -27.68 4.90
C ARG A 556 22.66 -27.17 6.06
N PRO A 557 22.66 -27.83 7.23
CA PRO A 557 22.01 -27.32 8.43
C PRO A 557 22.47 -25.89 8.74
N VAL A 558 21.53 -25.04 9.09
CA VAL A 558 21.80 -23.67 9.52
C VAL A 558 21.86 -23.64 11.04
N ARG A 559 22.94 -23.12 11.60
CA ARG A 559 23.08 -22.86 13.03
C ARG A 559 22.70 -21.44 13.36
N VAL A 560 21.89 -21.27 14.40
CA VAL A 560 21.49 -19.99 14.96
C VAL A 560 21.89 -19.93 16.41
N ARG A 561 22.77 -19.01 16.76
CA ARG A 561 23.10 -18.73 18.16
C ARG A 561 22.37 -17.53 18.65
N ILE A 562 21.75 -17.63 19.81
CA ILE A 562 21.02 -16.57 20.48
C ILE A 562 21.67 -16.32 21.85
N ASP A 563 22.11 -15.10 22.06
CA ASP A 563 22.64 -14.60 23.32
C ASP A 563 21.70 -13.55 23.91
N VAL A 564 21.01 -13.85 24.99
CA VAL A 564 20.08 -12.94 25.70
C VAL A 564 20.87 -12.05 26.65
N SER A 565 21.02 -10.78 26.31
CA SER A 565 21.98 -9.91 27.01
C SER A 565 21.42 -9.12 28.18
N HIS A 566 20.14 -8.71 28.18
CA HIS A 566 19.57 -7.91 29.28
C HIS A 566 18.06 -8.07 29.38
N ALA A 567 17.53 -8.03 30.62
CA ALA A 567 16.12 -7.90 30.93
C ALA A 567 15.89 -6.59 31.69
N ALA A 568 15.18 -5.63 31.12
CA ALA A 568 14.73 -4.43 31.82
C ALA A 568 13.24 -4.54 32.14
N THR A 569 12.87 -4.40 33.42
CA THR A 569 11.47 -4.35 33.84
C THR A 569 11.08 -2.88 34.02
N ARG A 570 10.08 -2.37 33.26
CA ARG A 570 9.50 -1.05 33.51
C ARG A 570 8.36 -1.16 34.53
N SER A 571 8.43 -0.39 35.60
CA SER A 571 7.65 -0.51 36.83
C SER A 571 6.17 -0.08 36.79
N LYS A 572 5.55 0.15 35.63
CA LYS A 572 4.12 0.52 35.52
C LYS A 572 3.31 -0.30 34.49
N ALA A 573 3.94 -1.11 33.68
CA ALA A 573 3.28 -2.11 32.85
C ALA A 573 4.06 -3.42 33.08
N GLN A 574 3.39 -4.54 33.14
CA GLN A 574 4.01 -5.87 33.30
C GLN A 574 4.84 -6.27 32.07
N ALA A 575 5.14 -5.34 31.17
CA ALA A 575 5.92 -5.55 29.97
C ALA A 575 7.42 -5.63 30.28
N LYS A 576 8.07 -6.69 29.78
CA LYS A 576 9.51 -6.92 29.90
C LYS A 576 10.18 -6.70 28.55
N HIS A 577 11.32 -6.01 28.57
CA HIS A 577 12.19 -5.80 27.42
C HIS A 577 13.44 -6.64 27.54
N LEU A 578 13.82 -7.33 26.48
CA LEU A 578 15.01 -8.14 26.37
C LEU A 578 15.78 -7.80 25.09
N ALA A 579 17.06 -7.53 25.26
CA ALA A 579 17.96 -7.40 24.11
C ALA A 579 18.62 -8.76 23.83
N VAL A 580 18.59 -9.15 22.57
CA VAL A 580 19.09 -10.44 22.08
C VAL A 580 20.10 -10.18 20.97
N ARG A 581 21.26 -10.82 21.04
CA ARG A 581 22.20 -10.89 19.91
C ARG A 581 22.07 -12.26 19.25
N PHE A 582 22.24 -12.31 17.95
CA PHE A 582 22.21 -13.55 17.21
C PHE A 582 23.30 -13.64 16.15
N GLY A 583 23.67 -14.87 15.79
CA GLY A 583 24.52 -15.17 14.65
C GLY A 583 24.00 -16.39 13.91
N LEU A 584 24.12 -16.39 12.58
CA LEU A 584 23.77 -17.50 11.70
C LEU A 584 24.99 -17.95 10.93
N TRP A 585 25.21 -19.27 10.79
CA TRP A 585 26.26 -19.87 9.98
C TRP A 585 25.90 -21.28 9.57
N ASN A 586 26.65 -21.84 8.63
CA ASN A 586 26.54 -23.25 8.30
C ASN A 586 27.44 -24.12 9.19
N GLU A 587 27.07 -25.37 9.37
CA GLU A 587 27.87 -26.35 10.05
C GLU A 587 29.26 -26.48 9.41
N GLY A 588 30.31 -26.45 10.24
CA GLY A 588 31.71 -26.53 9.82
C GLY A 588 32.38 -25.18 9.54
N GLU A 589 31.68 -24.06 9.67
CA GLU A 589 32.27 -22.72 9.56
C GLU A 589 32.82 -22.23 10.91
N ALA A 590 33.92 -21.47 10.87
CA ALA A 590 34.63 -21.01 12.07
C ALA A 590 33.92 -19.84 12.80
N GLY A 591 32.84 -19.31 12.24
CA GLY A 591 32.11 -18.19 12.84
C GLY A 591 30.91 -17.77 12.02
N PRO A 592 30.08 -16.81 12.53
CA PRO A 592 28.83 -16.43 11.91
C PRO A 592 29.05 -15.74 10.57
N SER A 593 28.23 -16.11 9.60
CA SER A 593 28.12 -15.49 8.28
C SER A 593 27.11 -14.35 8.25
N ALA A 594 26.18 -14.33 9.22
CA ALA A 594 25.27 -13.23 9.49
C ALA A 594 25.21 -12.98 11.00
N THR A 595 25.13 -11.73 11.41
CA THR A 595 25.01 -11.32 12.83
C THR A 595 24.02 -10.17 12.96
N GLY A 596 23.45 -10.06 14.14
CA GLY A 596 22.56 -8.94 14.41
C GLY A 596 22.11 -8.85 15.86
N SER A 597 21.25 -7.92 16.14
CA SER A 597 20.58 -7.77 17.42
C SER A 597 19.08 -7.57 17.22
N LEU A 598 18.31 -8.09 18.18
CA LEU A 598 16.86 -8.00 18.18
C LEU A 598 16.42 -7.59 19.59
N GLU A 599 15.55 -6.60 19.68
CA GLU A 599 14.86 -6.28 20.94
C GLU A 599 13.47 -6.92 20.94
N ILE A 600 13.17 -7.61 22.02
CA ILE A 600 11.91 -8.33 22.22
C ILE A 600 11.18 -7.71 23.42
N MET A 601 9.92 -7.42 23.24
CA MET A 601 8.99 -7.00 24.29
C MET A 601 7.88 -8.04 24.46
N PHE A 602 7.48 -8.29 25.69
CA PHE A 602 6.32 -9.13 25.99
C PHE A 602 5.63 -8.68 27.28
N ASP A 603 4.35 -8.96 27.36
CA ASP A 603 3.49 -8.63 28.50
C ASP A 603 2.98 -9.94 29.12
N GLU A 604 3.34 -10.19 30.37
CA GLU A 604 2.90 -11.36 31.13
C GLU A 604 1.50 -11.19 31.74
N SER A 605 0.80 -10.09 31.48
CA SER A 605 -0.57 -9.90 31.95
C SER A 605 -1.47 -11.03 31.40
N PRO A 606 -2.36 -11.62 32.21
CA PRO A 606 -3.30 -12.60 31.70
C PRO A 606 -4.18 -11.96 30.64
N ALA A 607 -4.34 -12.65 29.50
CA ALA A 607 -5.24 -12.20 28.45
C ALA A 607 -6.62 -11.88 29.03
N PRO A 608 -7.28 -10.79 28.66
CA PRO A 608 -8.63 -10.52 29.11
C PRO A 608 -9.50 -11.74 28.75
N LYS A 609 -10.20 -12.26 29.72
CA LYS A 609 -11.14 -13.37 29.50
C LYS A 609 -12.16 -12.91 28.47
N ALA A 610 -12.27 -13.66 27.38
CA ALA A 610 -13.20 -13.44 26.27
C ALA A 610 -14.65 -13.45 26.74
#